data_3b51fc6a60602ef88e687e829b23886c
#
_entry.id   3b51fc6a60602ef88e687e829b23886c
#
_cell.length_a   1.000
_cell.length_b   1.000
_cell.length_c   1.000
_cell.angle_alpha   90.00
_cell.angle_beta   90.00
_cell.angle_gamma   90.00
#
_symmetry.space_group_name_H-M   'P 1'
#
loop_
_entity.id
_entity.type
_entity.pdbx_description
1 polymer ?
#
loop_
_entity_poly.entity_id
_entity_poly.type
_entity_poly.pdbx_seq_one_letter_code
_entity_poly.pdbx_strand_id
1 'polypeptide(L)'
;MPKINIVKSGVGNIGSIVRVLDDLNYKYKIINSPEDFSDTKKIILPGVGSFDPFINSLKSKNLFEVIKELVLKKKYSILGICVGMQSLFLESEEGLLPGFGFLNYKCEKFKSDKYKVPHIGWNKIFIKRKNFLFDEIEDKFFYFAHSYTVLAPTKEFTISTTNYTEDFSSAVCNDNVYGVQFHPEKSFDQGKQIIKNFIEKC
;
A
#
# COMPACT_ATOMS: atom_id res chain seq x y z
N MET A 1 -19.01 12.55 -9.20
CA MET A 1 -18.90 11.22 -8.60
C MET A 1 -17.53 11.08 -7.93
N PRO A 2 -17.37 10.28 -6.85
CA PRO A 2 -16.05 10.02 -6.26
C PRO A 2 -15.12 9.37 -7.28
N LYS A 3 -13.83 9.74 -7.24
CA LYS A 3 -12.81 9.12 -8.10
C LYS A 3 -12.08 7.96 -7.42
N ILE A 4 -12.24 7.81 -6.09
CA ILE A 4 -11.50 6.85 -5.28
C ILE A 4 -12.27 6.44 -4.01
N ASN A 5 -12.21 5.17 -3.66
CA ASN A 5 -12.65 4.63 -2.38
C ASN A 5 -11.45 4.54 -1.43
N ILE A 6 -11.57 5.08 -0.21
CA ILE A 6 -10.52 5.00 0.83
C ILE A 6 -11.04 4.09 1.94
N VAL A 7 -10.40 2.97 2.15
CA VAL A 7 -10.79 2.04 3.22
C VAL A 7 -10.33 2.57 4.57
N LYS A 8 -11.28 2.75 5.50
CA LYS A 8 -11.01 3.08 6.90
C LYS A 8 -10.93 1.80 7.72
N SER A 9 -9.74 1.20 7.73
CA SER A 9 -9.50 -0.03 8.49
C SER A 9 -9.73 0.11 10.00
N GLY A 10 -9.76 1.31 10.55
CA GLY A 10 -9.86 1.55 11.99
C GLY A 10 -8.49 1.58 12.69
N VAL A 11 -7.47 1.11 12.02
CA VAL A 11 -6.07 1.21 12.46
C VAL A 11 -5.38 2.17 11.49
N GLY A 12 -4.96 3.33 11.98
CA GLY A 12 -4.26 4.33 11.18
C GLY A 12 -5.05 5.61 10.90
N ASN A 13 -4.29 6.62 10.57
CA ASN A 13 -4.82 7.94 10.29
C ASN A 13 -5.00 8.15 8.78
N ILE A 14 -6.24 8.04 8.30
CA ILE A 14 -6.58 8.34 6.91
C ILE A 14 -6.54 9.86 6.60
N GLY A 15 -6.46 10.71 7.64
CA GLY A 15 -6.49 12.16 7.47
C GLY A 15 -5.39 12.71 6.57
N SER A 16 -4.20 12.09 6.58
CA SER A 16 -3.10 12.51 5.69
C SER A 16 -3.40 12.17 4.23
N ILE A 17 -4.02 11.02 3.94
CA ILE A 17 -4.47 10.66 2.59
C ILE A 17 -5.58 11.60 2.13
N VAL A 18 -6.56 11.86 3.00
CA VAL A 18 -7.66 12.80 2.74
C VAL A 18 -7.12 14.18 2.38
N ARG A 19 -6.18 14.71 3.17
CA ARG A 19 -5.53 16.00 2.89
C ARG A 19 -4.87 16.03 1.51
N VAL A 20 -4.14 14.97 1.13
CA VAL A 20 -3.55 14.88 -0.22
C VAL A 20 -4.63 14.91 -1.31
N LEU A 21 -5.75 14.22 -1.12
CA LEU A 21 -6.85 14.22 -2.09
C LEU A 21 -7.56 15.57 -2.18
N ASP A 22 -7.73 16.25 -1.04
CA ASP A 22 -8.29 17.61 -0.98
C ASP A 22 -7.36 18.59 -1.70
N ASP A 23 -6.05 18.54 -1.43
CA ASP A 23 -5.03 19.37 -2.14
C ASP A 23 -5.05 19.15 -3.67
N LEU A 24 -5.31 17.91 -4.11
CA LEU A 24 -5.42 17.54 -5.52
C LEU A 24 -6.83 17.77 -6.12
N ASN A 25 -7.78 18.24 -5.32
CA ASN A 25 -9.18 18.45 -5.69
C ASN A 25 -9.89 17.17 -6.20
N TYR A 26 -9.54 15.97 -5.64
CA TYR A 26 -10.22 14.74 -5.95
C TYR A 26 -11.37 14.45 -5.00
N LYS A 27 -12.53 14.09 -5.55
CA LYS A 27 -13.65 13.56 -4.75
C LYS A 27 -13.36 12.11 -4.38
N TYR A 28 -13.57 11.78 -3.12
CA TYR A 28 -13.36 10.44 -2.56
C TYR A 28 -14.58 10.00 -1.74
N LYS A 29 -14.64 8.70 -1.44
CA LYS A 29 -15.56 8.15 -0.45
C LYS A 29 -14.78 7.35 0.58
N ILE A 30 -15.08 7.59 1.86
CA ILE A 30 -14.53 6.83 2.98
C ILE A 30 -15.40 5.59 3.17
N ILE A 31 -14.76 4.41 3.19
CA ILE A 31 -15.40 3.11 3.30
C ILE A 31 -15.24 2.59 4.72
N ASN A 32 -16.33 2.51 5.47
CA ASN A 32 -16.37 1.92 6.81
C ASN A 32 -17.08 0.57 6.83
N SER A 33 -17.94 0.31 5.84
CA SER A 33 -18.72 -0.90 5.68
C SER A 33 -18.85 -1.27 4.19
N PRO A 34 -19.28 -2.47 3.83
CA PRO A 34 -19.49 -2.91 2.45
C PRO A 34 -20.41 -2.00 1.63
N GLU A 35 -21.43 -1.44 2.25
CA GLU A 35 -22.44 -0.59 1.60
C GLU A 35 -21.91 0.78 1.20
N ASP A 36 -20.74 1.16 1.74
CA ASP A 36 -20.11 2.44 1.45
C ASP A 36 -19.40 2.46 0.09
N PHE A 37 -19.10 1.32 -0.54
CA PHE A 37 -18.40 1.33 -1.82
C PHE A 37 -19.18 2.11 -2.88
N SER A 38 -18.50 3.03 -3.54
CA SER A 38 -19.03 3.79 -4.67
C SER A 38 -18.76 3.07 -6.00
N ASP A 39 -19.37 3.56 -7.08
CA ASP A 39 -19.23 2.96 -8.42
C ASP A 39 -17.81 3.05 -9.00
N THR A 40 -16.90 3.83 -8.38
CA THR A 40 -15.51 3.85 -8.83
C THR A 40 -14.80 2.54 -8.51
N LYS A 41 -14.07 2.00 -9.48
CA LYS A 41 -13.35 0.74 -9.35
C LYS A 41 -11.94 0.89 -8.75
N LYS A 42 -11.68 1.94 -7.99
CA LYS A 42 -10.37 2.24 -7.42
C LYS A 42 -10.44 2.27 -5.90
N ILE A 43 -9.49 1.59 -5.25
CA ILE A 43 -9.40 1.45 -3.80
C ILE A 43 -8.01 1.90 -3.34
N ILE A 44 -7.94 2.81 -2.38
CA ILE A 44 -6.74 3.00 -1.55
C ILE A 44 -6.98 2.26 -0.24
N LEU A 45 -6.03 1.43 0.15
CA LEU A 45 -6.02 0.67 1.39
C LEU A 45 -4.84 1.15 2.26
N PRO A 46 -5.00 2.25 3.00
CA PRO A 46 -3.97 2.72 3.93
C PRO A 46 -3.90 1.80 5.14
N GLY A 47 -2.69 1.49 5.60
CA GLY A 47 -2.50 0.71 6.83
C GLY A 47 -1.31 1.22 7.62
N VAL A 48 -1.47 1.33 8.95
CA VAL A 48 -0.39 1.55 9.90
C VAL A 48 -0.57 0.62 11.09
N GLY A 49 0.47 0.46 11.91
CA GLY A 49 0.46 -0.46 13.06
C GLY A 49 0.83 -1.87 12.65
N SER A 50 0.31 -2.87 13.35
CA SER A 50 0.68 -4.27 13.19
C SER A 50 -0.28 -5.04 12.28
N PHE A 51 0.19 -6.13 11.69
CA PHE A 51 -0.50 -6.90 10.66
C PHE A 51 -1.83 -7.50 11.14
N ASP A 52 -1.81 -8.31 12.21
CA ASP A 52 -3.03 -8.98 12.69
C ASP A 52 -4.14 -8.03 13.14
N PRO A 53 -3.87 -6.96 13.93
CA PRO A 53 -4.87 -5.94 14.23
C PRO A 53 -5.47 -5.29 12.97
N PHE A 54 -4.66 -5.06 11.93
CA PHE A 54 -5.13 -4.52 10.66
C PHE A 54 -6.10 -5.49 9.95
N ILE A 55 -5.70 -6.76 9.81
CA ILE A 55 -6.56 -7.79 9.19
C ILE A 55 -7.85 -7.98 10.01
N ASN A 56 -7.75 -8.09 11.34
CA ASN A 56 -8.91 -8.25 12.23
C ASN A 56 -9.88 -7.07 12.10
N SER A 57 -9.37 -5.86 11.98
CA SER A 57 -10.21 -4.69 11.80
C SER A 57 -10.97 -4.70 10.47
N LEU A 58 -10.34 -5.16 9.38
CA LEU A 58 -11.05 -5.35 8.12
C LEU A 58 -12.12 -6.44 8.20
N LYS A 59 -11.81 -7.56 8.88
CA LYS A 59 -12.77 -8.66 9.09
C LYS A 59 -13.96 -8.26 9.96
N SER A 60 -13.71 -7.54 11.06
CA SER A 60 -14.78 -7.09 11.97
C SER A 60 -15.79 -6.13 11.31
N LYS A 61 -15.37 -5.47 10.22
CA LYS A 61 -16.22 -4.58 9.42
C LYS A 61 -16.78 -5.24 8.16
N ASN A 62 -16.59 -6.55 8.00
CA ASN A 62 -16.94 -7.32 6.79
C ASN A 62 -16.27 -6.79 5.51
N LEU A 63 -15.19 -6.03 5.61
CA LEU A 63 -14.49 -5.43 4.48
C LEU A 63 -13.50 -6.40 3.81
N PHE A 64 -12.93 -7.34 4.55
CA PHE A 64 -11.87 -8.23 4.05
C PHE A 64 -12.36 -9.06 2.84
N GLU A 65 -13.43 -9.82 2.99
CA GLU A 65 -13.95 -10.67 1.91
C GLU A 65 -14.53 -9.85 0.77
N VAL A 66 -15.17 -8.70 1.07
CA VAL A 66 -15.71 -7.80 0.05
C VAL A 66 -14.60 -7.21 -0.82
N ILE A 67 -13.51 -6.70 -0.22
CA ILE A 67 -12.36 -6.19 -0.96
C ILE A 67 -11.76 -7.31 -1.83
N LYS A 68 -11.61 -8.52 -1.27
CA LYS A 68 -11.10 -9.68 -2.00
C LYS A 68 -11.94 -9.99 -3.24
N GLU A 69 -13.27 -9.98 -3.09
CA GLU A 69 -14.18 -10.19 -4.21
C GLU A 69 -14.08 -9.06 -5.25
N LEU A 70 -14.11 -7.79 -4.82
CA LEU A 70 -14.01 -6.64 -5.70
C LEU A 70 -12.74 -6.67 -6.56
N VAL A 71 -11.59 -7.00 -5.94
CA VAL A 71 -10.30 -7.05 -6.64
C VAL A 71 -10.21 -8.25 -7.59
N LEU A 72 -10.52 -9.46 -7.12
CA LEU A 72 -10.34 -10.69 -7.91
C LEU A 72 -11.40 -10.86 -8.99
N LYS A 73 -12.69 -10.68 -8.63
CA LYS A 73 -13.80 -10.97 -9.55
C LYS A 73 -14.25 -9.75 -10.34
N LYS A 74 -14.33 -8.57 -9.70
CA LYS A 74 -14.83 -7.35 -10.33
C LYS A 74 -13.74 -6.43 -10.89
N LYS A 75 -12.46 -6.85 -10.76
CA LYS A 75 -11.29 -6.16 -11.28
C LYS A 75 -11.16 -4.70 -10.80
N TYR A 76 -11.48 -4.46 -9.53
CA TYR A 76 -11.17 -3.19 -8.89
C TYR A 76 -9.66 -3.08 -8.70
N SER A 77 -9.11 -1.93 -9.03
CA SER A 77 -7.69 -1.64 -8.77
C SER A 77 -7.50 -1.26 -7.31
N ILE A 78 -6.47 -1.81 -6.67
CA ILE A 78 -6.16 -1.54 -5.28
C ILE A 78 -4.73 -1.02 -5.11
N LEU A 79 -4.55 0.05 -4.34
CA LEU A 79 -3.26 0.55 -3.87
C LEU A 79 -3.14 0.34 -2.36
N GLY A 80 -2.37 -0.65 -1.94
CA GLY A 80 -2.00 -0.86 -0.53
C GLY A 80 -0.84 0.06 -0.13
N ILE A 81 -0.94 0.68 1.05
CA ILE A 81 0.10 1.59 1.59
C ILE A 81 0.59 1.03 2.92
N CYS A 82 1.91 0.81 3.04
CA CYS A 82 2.61 0.29 4.21
C CYS A 82 2.01 -1.06 4.67
N VAL A 83 1.38 -1.19 5.83
CA VAL A 83 0.70 -2.43 6.25
C VAL A 83 -0.42 -2.82 5.27
N GLY A 84 -1.07 -1.83 4.63
CA GLY A 84 -2.01 -2.09 3.54
C GLY A 84 -1.35 -2.82 2.36
N MET A 85 -0.11 -2.47 1.98
CA MET A 85 0.67 -3.23 0.99
C MET A 85 0.98 -4.64 1.51
N GLN A 86 1.46 -4.75 2.75
CA GLN A 86 1.81 -6.06 3.34
C GLN A 86 0.62 -7.01 3.35
N SER A 87 -0.59 -6.49 3.60
CA SER A 87 -1.82 -7.29 3.58
C SER A 87 -2.19 -7.87 2.21
N LEU A 88 -1.62 -7.36 1.11
CA LEU A 88 -1.86 -7.90 -0.24
C LEU A 88 -1.19 -9.27 -0.45
N PHE A 89 -0.21 -9.62 0.38
CA PHE A 89 0.53 -10.88 0.34
C PHE A 89 -0.19 -12.02 1.06
N LEU A 90 0.36 -13.24 1.01
CA LEU A 90 -0.21 -14.41 1.68
C LEU A 90 -0.18 -14.27 3.19
N GLU A 91 0.97 -13.85 3.74
CA GLU A 91 1.24 -13.85 5.18
C GLU A 91 2.34 -12.85 5.55
N SER A 92 2.48 -12.59 6.84
CA SER A 92 3.55 -11.78 7.42
C SER A 92 4.10 -12.46 8.67
N GLU A 93 5.42 -12.43 8.85
CA GLU A 93 6.06 -12.87 10.12
C GLU A 93 5.65 -12.02 11.33
N GLU A 94 4.96 -10.88 11.11
CA GLU A 94 4.43 -10.04 12.19
C GLU A 94 3.19 -10.62 12.86
N GLY A 95 2.48 -11.53 12.18
CA GLY A 95 1.21 -12.06 12.65
C GLY A 95 0.99 -13.52 12.30
N LEU A 96 -0.19 -14.02 12.66
CA LEU A 96 -0.64 -15.39 12.40
C LEU A 96 -1.78 -15.44 11.39
N LEU A 97 -2.39 -14.30 11.08
CA LEU A 97 -3.51 -14.24 10.17
C LEU A 97 -3.03 -14.20 8.72
N PRO A 98 -3.79 -14.80 7.78
CA PRO A 98 -3.49 -14.67 6.37
C PRO A 98 -3.84 -13.27 5.86
N GLY A 99 -3.05 -12.75 4.91
CA GLY A 99 -3.39 -11.59 4.10
C GLY A 99 -4.40 -11.93 3.01
N PHE A 100 -4.56 -11.01 2.05
CA PHE A 100 -5.48 -11.21 0.91
C PHE A 100 -5.01 -12.32 -0.06
N GLY A 101 -3.71 -12.56 -0.13
CA GLY A 101 -3.12 -13.55 -1.04
C GLY A 101 -3.21 -13.16 -2.52
N PHE A 102 -3.27 -11.85 -2.83
CA PHE A 102 -3.21 -11.38 -4.22
C PHE A 102 -1.82 -11.58 -4.82
N LEU A 103 -0.79 -11.55 -3.98
CA LEU A 103 0.61 -11.77 -4.31
C LEU A 103 1.10 -13.00 -3.55
N ASN A 104 1.58 -14.00 -4.28
CA ASN A 104 2.01 -15.28 -3.72
C ASN A 104 3.42 -15.16 -3.10
N TYR A 105 3.53 -14.44 -2.01
CA TYR A 105 4.77 -14.26 -1.25
C TYR A 105 4.43 -13.88 0.20
N LYS A 106 5.46 -13.69 1.04
CA LYS A 106 5.33 -13.31 2.45
C LYS A 106 6.10 -12.03 2.78
N CYS A 107 5.69 -11.38 3.86
CA CYS A 107 6.45 -10.30 4.48
C CYS A 107 7.31 -10.85 5.62
N GLU A 108 8.56 -10.44 5.67
CA GLU A 108 9.57 -10.91 6.63
C GLU A 108 10.11 -9.73 7.43
N LYS A 109 10.59 -10.01 8.65
CA LYS A 109 11.21 -9.01 9.51
C LYS A 109 12.63 -8.70 9.04
N PHE A 110 13.00 -7.43 9.03
CA PHE A 110 14.41 -7.06 8.88
C PHE A 110 15.27 -7.71 9.98
N LYS A 111 16.37 -8.30 9.57
CA LYS A 111 17.36 -8.88 10.46
C LYS A 111 18.66 -8.06 10.34
N SER A 112 19.09 -7.41 11.40
CA SER A 112 20.32 -6.63 11.38
C SER A 112 20.83 -6.34 12.79
N ASP A 113 22.13 -6.54 12.97
CA ASP A 113 22.87 -6.09 14.15
C ASP A 113 23.45 -4.67 13.94
N LYS A 114 23.48 -4.20 12.70
CA LYS A 114 24.10 -2.92 12.32
C LYS A 114 23.10 -1.76 12.23
N TYR A 115 21.89 -2.03 11.74
CA TYR A 115 20.87 -1.01 11.52
C TYR A 115 19.73 -1.16 12.52
N LYS A 116 19.17 -0.02 12.96
CA LYS A 116 17.99 -0.04 13.84
C LYS A 116 16.75 -0.55 13.10
N VAL A 117 15.99 -1.42 13.74
CA VAL A 117 14.66 -1.83 13.28
C VAL A 117 13.66 -1.26 14.28
N PRO A 118 12.63 -0.53 13.85
CA PRO A 118 12.15 -0.33 12.48
C PRO A 118 12.99 0.60 11.59
N HIS A 119 12.89 0.41 10.27
CA HIS A 119 13.34 1.36 9.26
C HIS A 119 12.42 2.59 9.30
N ILE A 120 12.90 3.69 9.88
CA ILE A 120 12.17 4.96 9.99
C ILE A 120 13.01 6.06 9.36
N GLY A 121 12.43 6.77 8.40
CA GLY A 121 13.04 7.92 7.77
C GLY A 121 12.93 7.94 6.25
N TRP A 122 13.65 8.87 5.65
CA TRP A 122 13.72 9.07 4.21
C TRP A 122 14.74 8.12 3.58
N ASN A 123 14.32 7.43 2.52
CA ASN A 123 15.22 6.56 1.78
C ASN A 123 14.86 6.56 0.29
N LYS A 124 15.85 6.22 -0.53
CA LYS A 124 15.73 6.23 -1.98
C LYS A 124 15.12 4.94 -2.51
N ILE A 125 14.21 5.06 -3.45
CA ILE A 125 13.73 3.93 -4.24
C ILE A 125 14.54 3.79 -5.55
N PHE A 126 14.71 2.56 -6.01
CA PHE A 126 15.34 2.22 -7.28
C PHE A 126 14.31 1.52 -8.17
N ILE A 127 13.85 2.20 -9.22
CA ILE A 127 12.86 1.65 -10.15
C ILE A 127 13.50 0.48 -10.91
N LYS A 128 12.89 -0.70 -10.83
CA LYS A 128 13.33 -1.95 -11.47
C LYS A 128 12.53 -2.29 -12.73
N ARG A 129 11.28 -1.83 -12.77
CA ARG A 129 10.37 -2.04 -13.89
C ARG A 129 9.57 -0.76 -14.13
N LYS A 130 9.45 -0.33 -15.39
CA LYS A 130 8.63 0.83 -15.77
C LYS A 130 7.18 0.59 -15.31
N ASN A 131 6.62 1.56 -14.60
CA ASN A 131 5.24 1.54 -14.14
C ASN A 131 4.73 2.98 -14.03
N PHE A 132 3.47 3.21 -14.41
CA PHE A 132 2.87 4.54 -14.41
C PHE A 132 2.83 5.20 -13.02
N LEU A 133 2.88 4.42 -11.94
CA LEU A 133 2.96 4.99 -10.58
C LEU A 133 4.14 5.96 -10.41
N PHE A 134 5.21 5.75 -11.17
CA PHE A 134 6.43 6.56 -11.09
C PHE A 134 6.55 7.61 -12.20
N ASP A 135 5.52 7.79 -13.02
CA ASP A 135 5.55 8.83 -14.04
C ASP A 135 5.61 10.22 -13.38
N GLU A 136 6.40 11.12 -13.98
CA GLU A 136 6.57 12.50 -13.51
C GLU A 136 7.20 12.64 -12.10
N ILE A 137 7.88 11.57 -11.62
CA ILE A 137 8.58 11.59 -10.33
C ILE A 137 10.09 11.74 -10.58
N GLU A 138 10.61 12.93 -10.27
CA GLU A 138 12.04 13.24 -10.37
C GLU A 138 12.78 12.83 -9.12
N ASP A 139 12.34 13.31 -7.95
CA ASP A 139 12.91 12.94 -6.66
C ASP A 139 12.38 11.56 -6.23
N LYS A 140 13.31 10.66 -5.95
CA LYS A 140 13.02 9.26 -5.59
C LYS A 140 13.19 8.97 -4.10
N PHE A 141 13.20 10.00 -3.25
CA PHE A 141 13.21 9.81 -1.80
C PHE A 141 11.79 9.80 -1.24
N PHE A 142 11.49 8.77 -0.45
CA PHE A 142 10.21 8.56 0.20
C PHE A 142 10.37 8.28 1.68
N TYR A 143 9.32 8.54 2.46
CA TYR A 143 9.32 8.29 3.89
C TYR A 143 8.85 6.87 4.20
N PHE A 144 9.65 6.14 4.98
CA PHE A 144 9.39 4.77 5.44
C PHE A 144 9.20 4.74 6.95
N ALA A 145 8.38 3.80 7.44
CA ALA A 145 8.20 3.51 8.85
C ALA A 145 7.70 2.06 9.02
N HIS A 146 8.61 1.06 8.97
CA HIS A 146 8.22 -0.35 9.03
C HIS A 146 9.34 -1.25 9.56
N SER A 147 8.95 -2.39 10.14
CA SER A 147 9.88 -3.45 10.58
C SER A 147 9.83 -4.68 9.70
N TYR A 148 8.72 -4.85 8.96
CA TYR A 148 8.45 -5.98 8.07
C TYR A 148 8.30 -5.49 6.65
N THR A 149 8.68 -6.33 5.69
CA THR A 149 8.63 -6.01 4.26
C THR A 149 8.80 -7.28 3.43
N VAL A 150 8.74 -7.15 2.12
CA VAL A 150 9.07 -8.23 1.18
C VAL A 150 10.56 -8.19 0.92
N LEU A 151 11.31 -9.05 1.60
CA LEU A 151 12.72 -9.31 1.32
C LEU A 151 12.86 -10.13 0.02
N ALA A 152 14.06 -10.23 -0.52
CA ALA A 152 14.33 -10.93 -1.78
C ALA A 152 13.37 -10.54 -2.93
N PRO A 153 13.46 -9.30 -3.44
CA PRO A 153 12.58 -8.79 -4.49
C PRO A 153 12.51 -9.71 -5.72
N THR A 154 11.31 -9.99 -6.21
CA THR A 154 11.09 -10.85 -7.37
C THR A 154 10.76 -10.03 -8.62
N LYS A 155 11.09 -10.56 -9.82
CA LYS A 155 10.71 -9.94 -11.10
C LYS A 155 9.21 -10.03 -11.38
N GLU A 156 8.50 -10.92 -10.70
CA GLU A 156 7.07 -11.16 -10.91
C GLU A 156 6.23 -9.93 -10.57
N PHE A 157 6.46 -9.35 -9.40
CA PHE A 157 5.63 -8.23 -8.93
C PHE A 157 6.42 -6.99 -8.49
N THR A 158 7.74 -7.08 -8.22
CA THR A 158 8.53 -5.92 -7.77
C THR A 158 8.70 -4.90 -8.88
N ILE A 159 8.30 -3.65 -8.64
CA ILE A 159 8.49 -2.52 -9.56
C ILE A 159 9.53 -1.52 -9.07
N SER A 160 9.78 -1.46 -7.76
CA SER A 160 10.94 -0.74 -7.19
C SER A 160 11.49 -1.44 -5.97
N THR A 161 12.78 -1.20 -5.70
CA THR A 161 13.48 -1.67 -4.50
C THR A 161 14.05 -0.51 -3.71
N THR A 162 14.34 -0.76 -2.45
CA THR A 162 15.11 0.12 -1.57
C THR A 162 16.12 -0.72 -0.81
N ASN A 163 17.29 -0.17 -0.54
CA ASN A 163 18.30 -0.81 0.30
C ASN A 163 18.25 -0.24 1.72
N TYR A 164 18.22 -1.12 2.72
CA TYR A 164 18.34 -0.74 4.12
C TYR A 164 19.29 -1.69 4.85
N THR A 165 18.82 -2.82 5.38
CA THR A 165 19.68 -3.90 5.87
C THR A 165 20.08 -4.81 4.71
N GLU A 166 19.16 -4.94 3.77
CA GLU A 166 19.25 -5.66 2.51
C GLU A 166 18.26 -5.03 1.52
N ASP A 167 18.28 -5.47 0.27
CA ASP A 167 17.34 -5.00 -0.73
C ASP A 167 15.94 -5.57 -0.46
N PHE A 168 14.92 -4.71 -0.48
CA PHE A 168 13.54 -5.10 -0.33
C PHE A 168 12.62 -4.46 -1.38
N SER A 169 11.45 -5.03 -1.60
CA SER A 169 10.44 -4.46 -2.51
C SER A 169 9.81 -3.22 -1.89
N SER A 170 10.17 -2.04 -2.37
CA SER A 170 9.57 -0.78 -1.93
C SER A 170 8.27 -0.44 -2.65
N ALA A 171 8.05 -1.01 -3.85
CA ALA A 171 6.74 -1.01 -4.50
C ALA A 171 6.55 -2.27 -5.34
N VAL A 172 5.29 -2.68 -5.45
CA VAL A 172 4.86 -3.89 -6.17
C VAL A 172 3.69 -3.61 -7.09
N CYS A 173 3.59 -4.39 -8.17
CA CYS A 173 2.47 -4.37 -9.10
C CYS A 173 2.30 -5.74 -9.74
N ASN A 174 1.07 -6.25 -9.69
CA ASN A 174 0.62 -7.41 -10.44
C ASN A 174 -0.83 -7.18 -10.88
N ASP A 175 -1.04 -7.08 -12.20
CA ASP A 175 -2.35 -6.74 -12.81
C ASP A 175 -2.96 -5.46 -12.17
N ASN A 176 -4.10 -5.58 -11.52
CA ASN A 176 -4.82 -4.49 -10.85
C ASN A 176 -4.44 -4.30 -9.36
N VAL A 177 -3.41 -5.01 -8.88
CA VAL A 177 -2.94 -4.94 -7.50
C VAL A 177 -1.64 -4.16 -7.43
N TYR A 178 -1.64 -3.05 -6.71
CA TYR A 178 -0.50 -2.15 -6.48
C TYR A 178 -0.23 -2.02 -5.00
N GLY A 179 1.02 -1.88 -4.63
CA GLY A 179 1.41 -1.63 -3.25
C GLY A 179 2.68 -0.79 -3.15
N VAL A 180 2.75 0.05 -2.12
CA VAL A 180 3.93 0.82 -1.77
C VAL A 180 4.23 0.65 -0.28
N GLN A 181 5.49 0.34 0.05
CA GLN A 181 5.93 0.16 1.44
C GLN A 181 6.13 1.50 2.14
N PHE A 182 6.51 2.51 1.40
CA PHE A 182 6.64 3.88 1.89
C PHE A 182 5.26 4.53 2.08
N HIS A 183 5.25 5.68 2.75
CA HIS A 183 4.08 6.50 2.99
C HIS A 183 4.03 7.65 1.97
N PRO A 184 3.30 7.54 0.86
CA PRO A 184 3.18 8.61 -0.12
C PRO A 184 2.56 9.87 0.49
N GLU A 185 1.61 9.71 1.42
CA GLU A 185 0.96 10.82 2.14
C GLU A 185 1.89 11.62 3.05
N LYS A 186 3.11 11.11 3.28
CA LYS A 186 4.18 11.77 4.06
C LYS A 186 5.39 12.12 3.21
N SER A 187 5.30 11.93 1.90
CA SER A 187 6.44 12.03 0.99
C SER A 187 6.34 13.22 0.05
N PHE A 188 5.86 14.37 0.55
CA PHE A 188 5.76 15.64 -0.19
C PHE A 188 5.15 15.49 -1.60
N ASP A 189 5.66 16.23 -2.58
CA ASP A 189 5.08 16.28 -3.93
C ASP A 189 5.25 14.97 -4.70
N GLN A 190 6.38 14.26 -4.55
CA GLN A 190 6.55 12.94 -5.16
C GLN A 190 5.56 11.91 -4.61
N GLY A 191 5.20 12.01 -3.33
CA GLY A 191 4.16 11.17 -2.74
C GLY A 191 2.76 11.52 -3.25
N LYS A 192 2.44 12.82 -3.38
CA LYS A 192 1.20 13.28 -4.01
C LYS A 192 1.10 12.77 -5.45
N GLN A 193 2.23 12.77 -6.19
CA GLN A 193 2.27 12.30 -7.58
C GLN A 193 1.99 10.79 -7.68
N ILE A 194 2.47 9.94 -6.75
CA ILE A 194 2.09 8.52 -6.69
C ILE A 194 0.57 8.34 -6.60
N ILE A 195 -0.07 9.06 -5.67
CA ILE A 195 -1.52 8.99 -5.46
C ILE A 195 -2.26 9.49 -6.70
N LYS A 196 -1.83 10.61 -7.28
CA LYS A 196 -2.38 11.16 -8.54
C LYS A 196 -2.27 10.16 -9.68
N ASN A 197 -1.09 9.57 -9.89
CA ASN A 197 -0.87 8.60 -10.96
C ASN A 197 -1.78 7.38 -10.80
N PHE A 198 -1.94 6.85 -9.58
CA PHE A 198 -2.88 5.76 -9.32
C PHE A 198 -4.33 6.14 -9.65
N ILE A 199 -4.77 7.35 -9.31
CA ILE A 199 -6.14 7.79 -9.56
C ILE A 199 -6.39 8.04 -11.05
N GLU A 200 -5.42 8.57 -11.78
CA GLU A 200 -5.64 9.01 -13.17
C GLU A 200 -5.32 7.95 -14.21
N LYS A 201 -4.29 7.13 -13.97
CA LYS A 201 -3.71 6.23 -14.98
C LYS A 201 -4.04 4.74 -14.77
N CYS A 202 -4.63 4.40 -13.61
CA CYS A 202 -5.02 3.03 -13.29
C CYS A 202 -6.40 2.67 -13.90
#